data_a02627600b5fd16a1cc129c1ceee22e2
#
_entry.id   a02627600b5fd16a1cc129c1ceee22e2
#
_cell.length_a   1.000
_cell.length_b   1.000
_cell.length_c   1.000
_cell.angle_alpha   90.00
_cell.angle_beta   90.00
_cell.angle_gamma   90.00
#
_symmetry.space_group_name_H-M   'P 1'
#
loop_
_entity.id
_entity.type
_entity.pdbx_description
1 polymer ?
#
loop_
_entity_poly.entity_id
_entity_poly.type
_entity_poly.pdbx_seq_one_letter_code
_entity_poly.pdbx_strand_id
1 'polypeptide(L)'
;MLFRSGDLFIAAGANRLVSIDLHTQQIQGFIHEPFDHLTALPLFVDYFKDKYKDPVSVISPDAGGVKRATTFAKHLEAYVGFVHKKRDPNKHNEVKAFTVIGEVEDRHAILVDDIIDTGGTIAAASRILKERGVDEVEKS
;
A
#
# COMPACT_ATOMS: atom_id res chain seq x y z
N MET A 1 -6.91 -11.88 -13.31
CA MET A 1 -6.41 -11.25 -14.53
C MET A 1 -4.91 -11.41 -14.71
N LEU A 2 -4.09 -11.19 -13.71
CA LEU A 2 -2.62 -11.30 -13.74
C LEU A 2 -2.06 -12.69 -14.15
N PHE A 3 -2.69 -13.79 -13.77
CA PHE A 3 -2.25 -15.13 -14.20
C PHE A 3 -2.31 -15.32 -15.73
N ARG A 4 -3.33 -14.77 -16.42
CA ARG A 4 -3.40 -14.78 -17.89
C ARG A 4 -2.27 -13.97 -18.53
N SER A 5 -1.84 -12.89 -17.89
CA SER A 5 -0.70 -12.10 -18.36
C SER A 5 0.60 -12.90 -18.26
N GLY A 6 0.77 -13.70 -17.19
CA GLY A 6 1.89 -14.62 -17.06
C GLY A 6 1.97 -15.61 -18.23
N ASP A 7 0.84 -16.28 -18.54
CA ASP A 7 0.75 -17.21 -19.67
C ASP A 7 1.09 -16.54 -21.00
N LEU A 8 0.67 -15.29 -21.21
CA LEU A 8 0.98 -14.55 -22.43
C LEU A 8 2.48 -14.24 -22.55
N PHE A 9 3.16 -13.89 -21.46
CA PHE A 9 4.60 -13.69 -21.47
C PHE A 9 5.35 -14.97 -21.80
N ILE A 10 4.94 -16.10 -21.23
CA ILE A 10 5.55 -17.41 -21.51
C ILE A 10 5.29 -17.79 -22.97
N ALA A 11 4.07 -17.64 -23.48
CA ALA A 11 3.75 -17.91 -24.87
C ALA A 11 4.53 -17.01 -25.85
N ALA A 12 4.89 -15.79 -25.42
CA ALA A 12 5.75 -14.89 -26.18
C ALA A 12 7.24 -15.22 -26.08
N GLY A 13 7.62 -16.29 -25.36
CA GLY A 13 8.99 -16.77 -25.26
C GLY A 13 9.76 -16.36 -24.01
N ALA A 14 9.09 -15.80 -22.99
CA ALA A 14 9.74 -15.55 -21.71
C ALA A 14 10.02 -16.89 -21.01
N ASN A 15 11.24 -17.05 -20.51
CA ASN A 15 11.68 -18.25 -19.78
C ASN A 15 11.91 -17.99 -18.28
N ARG A 16 11.66 -16.77 -17.83
CA ARG A 16 11.68 -16.34 -16.43
C ARG A 16 10.88 -15.06 -16.27
N LEU A 17 10.15 -14.93 -15.18
CA LEU A 17 9.43 -13.72 -14.81
C LEU A 17 9.98 -13.16 -13.49
N VAL A 18 10.03 -11.84 -13.40
CA VAL A 18 10.40 -11.12 -12.17
C VAL A 18 9.30 -10.11 -11.88
N SER A 19 8.84 -10.05 -10.65
CA SER A 19 7.88 -9.06 -10.19
C SER A 19 8.31 -8.45 -8.86
N ILE A 20 7.87 -7.22 -8.60
CA ILE A 20 8.06 -6.53 -7.33
C ILE A 20 6.68 -6.26 -6.74
N ASP A 21 6.52 -6.61 -5.45
CA ASP A 21 5.31 -6.36 -4.64
C ASP A 21 3.99 -6.76 -5.30
N LEU A 22 3.86 -8.05 -5.64
CA LEU A 22 2.60 -8.59 -6.15
C LEU A 22 1.44 -8.34 -5.19
N HIS A 23 0.34 -7.82 -5.70
CA HIS A 23 -0.91 -7.68 -4.94
C HIS A 23 -1.39 -9.01 -4.36
N THR A 24 -1.26 -10.09 -5.14
CA THR A 24 -1.65 -11.44 -4.76
C THR A 24 -0.49 -12.40 -5.01
N GLN A 25 0.21 -12.80 -3.96
CA GLN A 25 1.39 -13.68 -4.05
C GLN A 25 1.08 -15.05 -4.64
N GLN A 26 -0.15 -15.54 -4.48
CA GLN A 26 -0.61 -16.82 -5.01
C GLN A 26 -0.51 -16.94 -6.54
N ILE A 27 -0.38 -15.81 -7.26
CA ILE A 27 -0.17 -15.80 -8.71
C ILE A 27 1.04 -16.65 -9.12
N GLN A 28 2.09 -16.67 -8.31
CA GLN A 28 3.29 -17.47 -8.55
C GLN A 28 2.98 -18.96 -8.72
N GLY A 29 1.98 -19.48 -8.01
CA GLY A 29 1.57 -20.88 -8.10
C GLY A 29 0.86 -21.29 -9.41
N PHE A 30 0.51 -20.33 -10.26
CA PHE A 30 -0.13 -20.57 -11.56
C PHE A 30 0.85 -20.44 -12.73
N ILE A 31 2.10 -20.10 -12.47
CA ILE A 31 3.12 -19.91 -13.49
C ILE A 31 4.10 -21.08 -13.40
N HIS A 32 4.29 -21.80 -14.49
CA HIS A 32 5.12 -23.00 -14.54
C HIS A 32 6.61 -22.70 -14.77
N GLU A 33 6.91 -21.52 -15.29
CA GLU A 33 8.28 -21.06 -15.48
C GLU A 33 8.85 -20.40 -14.21
N PRO A 34 10.18 -20.31 -14.07
CA PRO A 34 10.82 -19.64 -12.95
C PRO A 34 10.25 -18.24 -12.71
N PHE A 35 9.80 -17.98 -11.47
CA PHE A 35 9.19 -16.73 -11.08
C PHE A 35 9.86 -16.19 -9.82
N ASP A 36 10.45 -15.00 -9.90
CA ASP A 36 11.03 -14.30 -8.77
C ASP A 36 10.09 -13.19 -8.29
N HIS A 37 9.61 -13.30 -7.06
CA HIS A 37 8.84 -12.25 -6.41
C HIS A 37 9.74 -11.50 -5.43
N LEU A 38 10.08 -10.27 -5.77
CA LEU A 38 10.88 -9.37 -4.96
C LEU A 38 9.99 -8.42 -4.18
N THR A 39 10.55 -7.74 -3.18
CA THR A 39 9.88 -6.66 -2.45
C THR A 39 10.74 -5.41 -2.41
N ALA A 40 10.12 -4.25 -2.60
CA ALA A 40 10.76 -2.94 -2.46
C ALA A 40 10.83 -2.47 -0.99
N LEU A 41 10.20 -3.19 -0.06
CA LEU A 41 10.14 -2.84 1.35
C LEU A 41 11.50 -2.42 1.96
N PRO A 42 12.61 -3.17 1.77
CA PRO A 42 13.89 -2.78 2.36
C PRO A 42 14.39 -1.41 1.85
N LEU A 43 14.22 -1.14 0.56
CA LEU A 43 14.64 0.12 -0.06
C LEU A 43 13.88 1.32 0.52
N PHE A 44 12.56 1.18 0.68
CA PHE A 44 11.74 2.22 1.28
C PHE A 44 12.02 2.39 2.78
N VAL A 45 12.26 1.31 3.51
CA VAL A 45 12.62 1.38 4.93
C VAL A 45 13.92 2.16 5.11
N ASP A 46 14.94 1.87 4.32
CA ASP A 46 16.23 2.59 4.39
C ASP A 46 16.03 4.07 4.04
N TYR A 47 15.31 4.37 2.95
CA TYR A 47 15.01 5.74 2.54
C TYR A 47 14.30 6.55 3.64
N PHE A 48 13.25 5.99 4.25
CA PHE A 48 12.48 6.71 5.24
C PHE A 48 13.19 6.83 6.59
N LYS A 49 14.03 5.85 6.98
CA LYS A 49 14.90 5.96 8.16
C LYS A 49 15.92 7.09 8.03
N ASP A 50 16.43 7.31 6.84
CA ASP A 50 17.36 8.40 6.58
C ASP A 50 16.66 9.76 6.56
N LYS A 51 15.46 9.80 5.99
CA LYS A 51 14.68 11.03 5.81
C LYS A 51 14.07 11.55 7.11
N TYR A 52 13.45 10.68 7.90
CA TYR A 52 12.74 11.05 9.12
C TYR A 52 13.47 10.56 10.36
N LYS A 53 13.76 11.50 11.28
CA LYS A 53 14.36 11.18 12.59
C LYS A 53 13.31 11.12 13.71
N ASP A 54 12.16 11.77 13.49
CA ASP A 54 11.02 11.74 14.39
C ASP A 54 10.11 10.55 14.08
N PRO A 55 9.30 10.09 15.05
CA PRO A 55 8.36 9.00 14.84
C PRO A 55 7.36 9.30 13.72
N VAL A 56 7.25 8.40 12.77
CA VAL A 56 6.29 8.48 11.66
C VAL A 56 5.10 7.56 11.87
N SER A 57 4.03 7.80 11.13
CA SER A 57 2.87 6.90 11.07
C SER A 57 2.77 6.28 9.68
N VAL A 58 2.77 4.96 9.60
CA VAL A 58 2.56 4.23 8.35
C VAL A 58 1.07 3.93 8.20
N ILE A 59 0.49 4.41 7.11
CA ILE A 59 -0.95 4.41 6.91
C ILE A 59 -1.31 3.60 5.67
N SER A 60 -2.22 2.66 5.84
CA SER A 60 -2.87 2.02 4.70
C SER A 60 -4.04 2.88 4.19
N PRO A 61 -4.17 3.11 2.89
CA PRO A 61 -5.28 3.88 2.32
C PRO A 61 -6.64 3.16 2.44
N ASP A 62 -6.64 1.89 2.83
CA ASP A 62 -7.85 1.13 3.12
C ASP A 62 -7.58 -0.03 4.10
N ALA A 63 -8.64 -0.75 4.49
CA ALA A 63 -8.54 -1.88 5.42
C ALA A 63 -7.79 -3.10 4.82
N GLY A 64 -7.75 -3.25 3.50
CA GLY A 64 -7.10 -4.38 2.83
C GLY A 64 -5.58 -4.37 2.94
N GLY A 65 -4.97 -3.18 2.94
CA GLY A 65 -3.52 -2.99 3.03
C GLY A 65 -2.94 -2.95 4.45
N VAL A 66 -3.77 -3.09 5.51
CA VAL A 66 -3.32 -2.97 6.92
C VAL A 66 -2.17 -3.91 7.26
N LYS A 67 -2.19 -5.14 6.77
CA LYS A 67 -1.11 -6.11 7.00
C LYS A 67 0.22 -5.62 6.44
N ARG A 68 0.21 -5.02 5.25
CA ARG A 68 1.40 -4.43 4.61
C ARG A 68 1.90 -3.23 5.41
N ALA A 69 1.02 -2.29 5.74
CA ALA A 69 1.36 -1.14 6.57
C ALA A 69 1.95 -1.57 7.92
N THR A 70 1.39 -2.60 8.56
CA THR A 70 1.93 -3.15 9.82
C THR A 70 3.34 -3.71 9.65
N THR A 71 3.59 -4.44 8.57
CA THR A 71 4.93 -4.97 8.28
C THR A 71 5.93 -3.84 8.05
N PHE A 72 5.54 -2.83 7.30
CA PHE A 72 6.36 -1.66 7.02
C PHE A 72 6.67 -0.87 8.30
N ALA A 73 5.66 -0.56 9.09
CA ALA A 73 5.79 0.16 10.34
C ALA A 73 6.71 -0.56 11.35
N LYS A 74 6.64 -1.88 11.41
CA LYS A 74 7.52 -2.69 12.27
C LYS A 74 9.01 -2.47 11.95
N HIS A 75 9.37 -2.34 10.68
CA HIS A 75 10.76 -2.11 10.27
C HIS A 75 11.22 -0.66 10.50
N LEU A 76 10.27 0.29 10.52
CA LEU A 76 10.53 1.71 10.81
C LEU A 76 10.40 2.07 12.29
N GLU A 77 9.96 1.12 13.14
CA GLU A 77 9.58 1.39 14.54
C GLU A 77 8.51 2.49 14.64
N ALA A 78 7.59 2.48 13.67
CA ALA A 78 6.57 3.50 13.43
C ALA A 78 5.20 3.08 13.95
N TYR A 79 4.31 4.07 14.08
CA TYR A 79 2.89 3.83 14.36
C TYR A 79 2.17 3.30 13.12
N VAL A 80 1.05 2.60 13.33
CA VAL A 80 0.23 2.05 12.24
C VAL A 80 -1.15 2.66 12.27
N GLY A 81 -1.66 2.99 11.09
CA GLY A 81 -3.04 3.40 10.92
C GLY A 81 -3.60 2.97 9.57
N PHE A 82 -4.88 3.21 9.40
CA PHE A 82 -5.53 3.02 8.10
C PHE A 82 -6.75 3.92 7.94
N VAL A 83 -7.10 4.17 6.69
CA VAL A 83 -8.31 4.92 6.34
C VAL A 83 -9.46 3.94 6.16
N HIS A 84 -10.47 4.05 7.03
CA HIS A 84 -11.69 3.27 6.95
C HIS A 84 -12.74 4.00 6.12
N LYS A 85 -13.23 3.34 5.06
CA LYS A 85 -14.31 3.84 4.19
C LYS A 85 -15.66 3.32 4.69
N LYS A 86 -16.47 4.18 5.26
CA LYS A 86 -17.84 3.83 5.65
C LYS A 86 -18.76 4.00 4.45
N ARG A 87 -19.29 2.90 3.93
CA ARG A 87 -20.25 2.91 2.81
C ARG A 87 -21.67 3.13 3.34
N ASP A 88 -22.51 3.83 2.57
CA ASP A 88 -23.94 3.92 2.87
C ASP A 88 -24.61 2.58 2.50
N PRO A 89 -25.23 1.87 3.47
CA PRO A 89 -25.90 0.61 3.19
C PRO A 89 -27.10 0.76 2.24
N ASN A 90 -27.62 1.97 2.08
CA ASN A 90 -28.82 2.25 1.26
C ASN A 90 -28.47 2.78 -0.15
N LYS A 91 -27.20 3.04 -0.44
CA LYS A 91 -26.76 3.56 -1.74
C LYS A 91 -25.57 2.77 -2.28
N HIS A 92 -25.75 2.16 -3.44
CA HIS A 92 -24.69 1.43 -4.12
C HIS A 92 -23.53 2.38 -4.50
N ASN A 93 -22.32 2.09 -3.99
CA ASN A 93 -21.06 2.79 -4.30
C ASN A 93 -20.88 4.23 -3.78
N GLU A 94 -21.78 4.78 -2.97
CA GLU A 94 -21.49 6.05 -2.29
C GLU A 94 -20.71 5.84 -0.99
N VAL A 95 -19.54 6.48 -0.89
CA VAL A 95 -18.74 6.55 0.34
C VAL A 95 -19.31 7.67 1.19
N LYS A 96 -19.87 7.33 2.36
CA LYS A 96 -20.56 8.28 3.26
C LYS A 96 -19.61 9.06 4.16
N ALA A 97 -18.52 8.44 4.56
CA ALA A 97 -17.51 9.05 5.40
C ALA A 97 -16.20 8.27 5.35
N PHE A 98 -15.13 8.97 5.65
CA PHE A 98 -13.84 8.36 5.90
C PHE A 98 -13.47 8.58 7.36
N THR A 99 -12.86 7.60 7.97
CA THR A 99 -12.34 7.69 9.34
C THR A 99 -10.91 7.18 9.35
N VAL A 100 -9.99 7.95 9.91
CA VAL A 100 -8.63 7.50 10.17
C VAL A 100 -8.63 6.74 11.48
N ILE A 101 -8.08 5.54 11.47
CA ILE A 101 -7.87 4.71 12.66
C ILE A 101 -6.36 4.58 12.87
N GLY A 102 -5.90 4.91 14.06
CA GLY A 102 -4.49 4.95 14.43
C GLY A 102 -4.04 6.35 14.87
N GLU A 103 -2.83 6.43 15.41
CA GLU A 103 -2.22 7.68 15.85
C GLU A 103 -1.54 8.38 14.69
N VAL A 104 -2.06 9.53 14.27
CA VAL A 104 -1.58 10.26 13.09
C VAL A 104 -1.36 11.75 13.34
N GLU A 105 -1.94 12.30 14.41
CA GLU A 105 -1.90 13.73 14.73
C GLU A 105 -0.46 14.16 15.08
N ASP A 106 -0.06 15.32 14.58
CA ASP A 106 1.29 15.91 14.78
C ASP A 106 2.44 14.97 14.37
N ARG A 107 2.27 14.20 13.27
CA ARG A 107 3.26 13.25 12.76
C ARG A 107 3.39 13.34 11.25
N HIS A 108 4.52 12.90 10.75
CA HIS A 108 4.68 12.60 9.34
C HIS A 108 3.97 11.28 9.01
N ALA A 109 3.14 11.26 8.00
CA ALA A 109 2.43 10.06 7.56
C ALA A 109 3.00 9.53 6.25
N ILE A 110 3.27 8.22 6.21
CA ILE A 110 3.68 7.49 5.02
C ILE A 110 2.50 6.63 4.57
N LEU A 111 1.91 6.96 3.43
CA LEU A 111 0.87 6.15 2.79
C LEU A 111 1.51 5.02 2.00
N VAL A 112 1.15 3.78 2.32
CA VAL A 112 1.71 2.57 1.69
C VAL A 112 0.61 1.80 0.97
N ASP A 113 0.81 1.60 -0.34
CA ASP A 113 -0.04 0.76 -1.18
C ASP A 113 0.82 -0.05 -2.17
N ASP A 114 0.28 -1.15 -2.71
CA ASP A 114 0.97 -1.99 -3.70
C ASP A 114 0.63 -1.59 -5.14
N ILE A 115 -0.49 -0.91 -5.35
CA ILE A 115 -0.92 -0.47 -6.68
C ILE A 115 -1.43 0.96 -6.60
N ILE A 116 -0.83 1.83 -7.39
CA ILE A 116 -1.34 3.18 -7.66
C ILE A 116 -1.74 3.23 -9.13
N ASP A 117 -3.04 3.10 -9.41
CA ASP A 117 -3.58 3.22 -10.76
C ASP A 117 -3.92 4.69 -11.07
N THR A 118 -5.15 5.12 -10.82
CA THR A 118 -5.56 6.52 -11.03
C THR A 118 -5.12 7.46 -9.92
N GLY A 119 -4.61 6.94 -8.82
CA GLY A 119 -4.21 7.70 -7.64
C GLY A 119 -5.38 8.22 -6.79
N GLY A 120 -6.63 7.95 -7.17
CA GLY A 120 -7.81 8.47 -6.47
C GLY A 120 -7.89 8.06 -5.00
N THR A 121 -7.57 6.81 -4.68
CA THR A 121 -7.55 6.30 -3.30
C THR A 121 -6.49 7.00 -2.46
N ILE A 122 -5.27 7.11 -2.98
CA ILE A 122 -4.15 7.79 -2.31
C ILE A 122 -4.44 9.28 -2.11
N ALA A 123 -4.98 9.95 -3.13
CA ALA A 123 -5.32 11.37 -3.04
C ALA A 123 -6.41 11.63 -1.98
N ALA A 124 -7.43 10.78 -1.92
CA ALA A 124 -8.48 10.88 -0.91
C ALA A 124 -7.91 10.64 0.51
N ALA A 125 -7.10 9.59 0.69
CA ALA A 125 -6.45 9.30 1.97
C ALA A 125 -5.54 10.45 2.43
N SER A 126 -4.73 11.00 1.53
CA SER A 126 -3.85 12.14 1.82
C SER A 126 -4.62 13.38 2.30
N ARG A 127 -5.76 13.70 1.67
CA ARG A 127 -6.61 14.82 2.08
C ARG A 127 -7.14 14.63 3.49
N ILE A 128 -7.66 13.44 3.79
CA ILE A 128 -8.24 13.13 5.09
C ILE A 128 -7.18 13.17 6.20
N LEU A 129 -5.97 12.70 5.93
CA LEU A 129 -4.86 12.77 6.88
C LEU A 129 -4.50 14.23 7.19
N LYS A 130 -4.46 15.09 6.17
CA LYS A 130 -4.22 16.53 6.40
C LYS A 130 -5.32 17.20 7.22
N GLU A 131 -6.59 16.83 6.99
CA GLU A 131 -7.73 17.29 7.79
C GLU A 131 -7.65 16.82 9.27
N ARG A 132 -6.87 15.76 9.54
CA ARG A 132 -6.60 15.23 10.88
C ARG A 132 -5.34 15.78 11.53
N GLY A 133 -4.71 16.81 10.96
CA GLY A 133 -3.53 17.45 11.55
C GLY A 133 -2.22 16.72 11.33
N VAL A 134 -2.12 15.93 10.25
CA VAL A 134 -0.85 15.33 9.83
C VAL A 134 0.03 16.42 9.20
N ASP A 135 1.27 16.54 9.66
CA ASP A 135 2.21 17.57 9.18
C ASP A 135 2.56 17.40 7.71
N GLU A 136 2.97 16.20 7.32
CA GLU A 136 3.33 15.87 5.96
C GLU A 136 2.83 14.47 5.58
N VAL A 137 2.41 14.31 4.32
CA VAL A 137 1.96 13.01 3.79
C VAL A 137 2.85 12.62 2.62
N GLU A 138 3.62 11.55 2.77
CA GLU A 138 4.38 10.92 1.70
C GLU A 138 3.69 9.65 1.18
N LYS A 139 4.07 9.25 -0.03
CA LYS A 139 3.50 8.09 -0.74
C LYS A 139 4.62 7.16 -1.14
N SER A 140 4.49 5.92 -0.78
CA SER A 140 5.39 4.84 -1.16
C SER A 140 4.63 3.68 -1.79
#